data_218175d7be231b2a3f7000b309ebe4f8
#
_entry.id   218175d7be231b2a3f7000b309ebe4f8
#
_cell.length_a   1.000
_cell.length_b   1.000
_cell.length_c   1.000
_cell.angle_alpha   90.00
_cell.angle_beta   90.00
_cell.angle_gamma   90.00
#
_symmetry.space_group_name_H-M   'P 1'
#
loop_
_entity.id
_entity.type
_entity.pdbx_description
1 polymer ?
#
loop_
_entity_poly.entity_id
_entity_poly.type
_entity_poly.pdbx_seq_one_letter_code
_entity_poly.pdbx_strand_id
1 'polypeptide(L)'
;MHPFKRPLRARLIAERRAVPTDELAAGSEAIVRRTLELPVIAAAKVVTLYQPMKGELAVEPLWRALEARGVTCLFPRVVKGSKVLAFGTADSLRPGVLGIHEPAPGSERALSEIDVFIVPGVGFDESGGRMGHGAGYYDATLAAAPRALRIGACLDRFLLPELPREGHDQPIDLLVTPTRTLRFESRGMLEGPA
;
A
#
# COMPACT_ATOMS: atom_id res chain seq x y z
N MET A 1 11.06 15.41 -13.58
CA MET A 1 10.98 13.92 -13.45
C MET A 1 12.39 13.37 -13.43
N HIS A 2 12.76 12.61 -12.39
CA HIS A 2 14.08 12.03 -12.21
C HIS A 2 14.40 11.05 -13.35
N PRO A 3 15.52 11.20 -14.09
CA PRO A 3 15.77 10.47 -15.35
C PRO A 3 15.81 8.95 -15.18
N PHE A 4 16.24 8.45 -14.03
CA PHE A 4 16.33 7.01 -13.73
C PHE A 4 15.04 6.38 -13.23
N LYS A 5 14.02 7.15 -12.83
CA LYS A 5 12.74 6.59 -12.32
C LYS A 5 12.00 5.74 -13.36
N ARG A 6 11.89 6.24 -14.59
CA ARG A 6 11.12 5.54 -15.65
C ARG A 6 11.74 4.20 -16.05
N PRO A 7 13.05 4.11 -16.36
CA PRO A 7 13.71 2.84 -16.69
C PRO A 7 13.65 1.84 -15.54
N LEU A 8 13.95 2.28 -14.30
CA LEU A 8 13.92 1.42 -13.12
C LEU A 8 12.51 0.86 -12.87
N ARG A 9 11.49 1.70 -12.96
CA ARG A 9 10.09 1.27 -12.82
C ARG A 9 9.70 0.20 -13.85
N ALA A 10 10.07 0.40 -15.11
CA ALA A 10 9.77 -0.55 -16.16
C ALA A 10 10.43 -1.91 -15.90
N ARG A 11 11.69 -1.91 -15.45
CA ARG A 11 12.42 -3.12 -15.03
C ARG A 11 11.71 -3.83 -13.89
N LEU A 12 11.42 -3.13 -12.79
CA LEU A 12 10.77 -3.71 -11.61
C LEU A 12 9.38 -4.29 -11.93
N ILE A 13 8.60 -3.62 -12.79
CA ILE A 13 7.31 -4.14 -13.25
C ILE A 13 7.48 -5.45 -14.03
N ALA A 14 8.48 -5.51 -14.92
CA ALA A 14 8.76 -6.72 -15.70
C ALA A 14 9.20 -7.88 -14.79
N GLU A 15 10.15 -7.63 -13.87
CA GLU A 15 10.62 -8.60 -12.89
C GLU A 15 9.48 -9.11 -12.00
N ARG A 16 8.61 -8.22 -11.53
CA ARG A 16 7.47 -8.58 -10.68
C ARG A 16 6.46 -9.47 -11.41
N ARG A 17 6.21 -9.20 -12.71
CA ARG A 17 5.32 -10.03 -13.53
C ARG A 17 5.88 -11.41 -13.85
N ALA A 18 7.19 -11.56 -13.73
CA ALA A 18 7.91 -12.81 -13.96
C ALA A 18 8.09 -13.65 -12.68
N VAL A 19 7.66 -13.16 -11.51
CA VAL A 19 7.71 -13.92 -10.26
C VAL A 19 6.85 -15.18 -10.40
N PRO A 20 7.38 -16.38 -10.08
CA PRO A 20 6.60 -17.62 -10.07
C PRO A 20 5.40 -17.52 -9.13
N THR A 21 4.30 -18.16 -9.52
CA THR A 21 3.03 -18.08 -8.77
C THR A 21 3.15 -18.63 -7.35
N ASP A 22 3.91 -19.72 -7.19
CA ASP A 22 4.17 -20.36 -5.90
C ASP A 22 5.03 -19.48 -4.98
N GLU A 23 6.08 -18.83 -5.52
CA GLU A 23 6.87 -17.85 -4.78
C GLU A 23 6.01 -16.66 -4.34
N LEU A 24 5.18 -16.14 -5.24
CA LEU A 24 4.28 -15.02 -4.94
C LEU A 24 3.25 -15.39 -3.86
N ALA A 25 2.70 -16.60 -3.92
CA ALA A 25 1.75 -17.11 -2.94
C ALA A 25 2.40 -17.27 -1.57
N ALA A 26 3.53 -17.98 -1.48
CA ALA A 26 4.26 -18.18 -0.23
C ALA A 26 4.71 -16.84 0.40
N GLY A 27 5.20 -15.91 -0.43
CA GLY A 27 5.57 -14.56 0.01
C GLY A 27 4.37 -13.77 0.53
N SER A 28 3.21 -13.86 -0.14
CA SER A 28 1.98 -13.21 0.30
C SER A 28 1.53 -13.74 1.67
N GLU A 29 1.53 -15.05 1.87
CA GLU A 29 1.15 -15.68 3.15
C GLU A 29 2.08 -15.22 4.30
N ALA A 30 3.40 -15.21 4.06
CA ALA A 30 4.37 -14.76 5.06
C ALA A 30 4.17 -13.28 5.42
N ILE A 31 3.91 -12.42 4.43
CA ILE A 31 3.66 -10.99 4.62
C ILE A 31 2.34 -10.78 5.37
N VAL A 32 1.27 -11.47 5.03
CA VAL A 32 -0.02 -11.39 5.73
C VAL A 32 0.15 -11.73 7.21
N ARG A 33 0.80 -12.86 7.51
CA ARG A 33 1.07 -13.27 8.90
C ARG A 33 1.82 -12.18 9.67
N ARG A 34 2.95 -11.68 9.13
CA ARG A 34 3.74 -10.62 9.75
C ARG A 34 2.95 -9.32 9.93
N THR A 35 2.15 -8.94 8.93
CA THR A 35 1.33 -7.73 9.01
C THR A 35 0.31 -7.84 10.14
N LEU A 36 -0.33 -9.00 10.31
CA LEU A 36 -1.31 -9.25 11.38
C LEU A 36 -0.72 -9.27 12.79
N GLU A 37 0.59 -9.46 12.92
CA GLU A 37 1.35 -9.42 14.17
C GLU A 37 1.77 -8.00 14.58
N LEU A 38 1.63 -7.00 13.69
CA LEU A 38 2.01 -5.62 13.98
C LEU A 38 1.06 -5.01 15.03
N PRO A 39 1.60 -4.41 16.12
CA PRO A 39 0.76 -3.74 17.14
C PRO A 39 -0.13 -2.65 16.54
N VAL A 40 0.35 -1.92 15.52
CA VAL A 40 -0.42 -0.87 14.83
C VAL A 40 -1.62 -1.44 14.07
N ILE A 41 -1.52 -2.65 13.56
CA ILE A 41 -2.64 -3.36 12.91
C ILE A 41 -3.62 -3.89 13.96
N ALA A 42 -3.12 -4.37 15.11
CA ALA A 42 -3.97 -4.82 16.20
C ALA A 42 -4.81 -3.67 16.80
N ALA A 43 -4.30 -2.44 16.80
CA ALA A 43 -4.98 -1.24 17.30
C ALA A 43 -5.87 -0.55 16.25
N ALA A 44 -5.66 -0.82 14.96
CA ALA A 44 -6.37 -0.15 13.87
C ALA A 44 -7.86 -0.53 13.82
N LYS A 45 -8.71 0.45 13.53
CA LYS A 45 -10.14 0.27 13.29
C LYS A 45 -10.52 0.38 11.81
N VAL A 46 -9.77 1.20 11.06
CA VAL A 46 -9.98 1.44 9.64
C VAL A 46 -8.67 1.25 8.89
N VAL A 47 -8.60 0.28 8.02
CA VAL A 47 -7.42 -0.07 7.21
C VAL A 47 -7.76 0.02 5.73
N THR A 48 -6.94 0.69 4.93
CA THR A 48 -7.10 0.63 3.49
C THR A 48 -6.26 -0.50 2.90
N LEU A 49 -6.85 -1.17 1.94
CA LEU A 49 -6.20 -2.17 1.10
C LEU A 49 -6.17 -1.69 -0.35
N TYR A 50 -5.58 -2.46 -1.24
CA TYR A 50 -5.62 -2.21 -2.68
C TYR A 50 -6.16 -3.45 -3.40
N GLN A 51 -6.64 -3.29 -4.62
CA GLN A 51 -6.97 -4.42 -5.49
C GLN A 51 -5.71 -4.82 -6.23
N PRO A 52 -5.20 -6.06 -6.04
CA PRO A 52 -3.93 -6.45 -6.61
C PRO A 52 -3.98 -6.54 -8.13
N MET A 53 -2.98 -5.97 -8.78
CA MET A 53 -2.69 -6.16 -10.20
C MET A 53 -1.82 -7.40 -10.39
N LYS A 54 -1.67 -7.85 -11.66
CA LYS A 54 -0.82 -9.01 -11.99
C LYS A 54 0.60 -8.85 -11.43
N GLY A 55 1.01 -9.83 -10.62
CA GLY A 55 2.31 -9.86 -9.94
C GLY A 55 2.36 -9.07 -8.64
N GLU A 56 1.26 -8.50 -8.16
CA GLU A 56 1.16 -7.94 -6.82
C GLU A 56 0.79 -9.01 -5.79
N LEU A 57 1.17 -8.74 -4.54
CA LEU A 57 0.86 -9.61 -3.40
C LEU A 57 -0.65 -9.78 -3.23
N ALA A 58 -1.09 -10.97 -2.90
CA ALA A 58 -2.48 -11.24 -2.57
C ALA A 58 -2.83 -10.60 -1.23
N VAL A 59 -3.75 -9.63 -1.24
CA VAL A 59 -4.23 -8.94 -0.02
C VAL A 59 -5.52 -9.53 0.53
N GLU A 60 -6.19 -10.42 -0.20
CA GLU A 60 -7.46 -11.01 0.23
C GLU A 60 -7.36 -11.75 1.57
N PRO A 61 -6.34 -12.56 1.86
CA PRO A 61 -6.20 -13.20 3.16
C PRO A 61 -6.04 -12.18 4.30
N LEU A 62 -5.32 -11.06 4.08
CA LEU A 62 -5.22 -9.98 5.04
C LEU A 62 -6.59 -9.32 5.26
N TRP A 63 -7.30 -9.01 4.19
CA TRP A 63 -8.64 -8.45 4.25
C TRP A 63 -9.57 -9.31 5.09
N ARG A 64 -9.70 -10.61 4.79
CA ARG A 64 -10.55 -11.55 5.53
C ARG A 64 -10.20 -11.61 7.02
N ALA A 65 -8.91 -11.65 7.34
CA ALA A 65 -8.44 -11.69 8.73
C ALA A 65 -8.74 -10.39 9.49
N LEU A 66 -8.65 -9.24 8.84
CA LEU A 66 -8.98 -7.93 9.43
C LEU A 66 -10.49 -7.81 9.70
N GLU A 67 -11.33 -8.16 8.71
CA GLU A 67 -12.80 -8.14 8.89
C GLU A 67 -13.26 -9.09 10.00
N ALA A 68 -12.65 -10.28 10.10
CA ALA A 68 -12.93 -11.22 11.20
C ALA A 68 -12.59 -10.66 12.60
N ARG A 69 -11.73 -9.64 12.67
CA ARG A 69 -11.38 -8.90 13.89
C ARG A 69 -12.23 -7.64 14.09
N GLY A 70 -13.23 -7.38 13.22
CA GLY A 70 -14.08 -6.19 13.28
C GLY A 70 -13.42 -4.91 12.71
N VAL A 71 -12.33 -5.03 11.98
CA VAL A 71 -11.66 -3.91 11.32
C VAL A 71 -12.40 -3.57 10.04
N THR A 72 -12.70 -2.28 9.82
CA THR A 72 -13.27 -1.79 8.56
C THR A 72 -12.20 -1.75 7.48
N CYS A 73 -12.37 -2.53 6.43
CA CYS A 73 -11.47 -2.53 5.27
C CYS A 73 -12.02 -1.66 4.15
N LEU A 74 -11.18 -0.74 3.66
CA LEU A 74 -11.53 0.18 2.58
C LEU A 74 -10.66 -0.06 1.35
N PHE A 75 -11.24 0.17 0.17
CA PHE A 75 -10.59 0.00 -1.13
C PHE A 75 -10.57 1.32 -1.90
N PRO A 76 -9.53 1.57 -2.73
CA PRO A 76 -9.40 2.81 -3.46
C PRO A 76 -10.36 2.91 -4.65
N ARG A 77 -10.80 4.12 -4.94
CA ARG A 77 -11.50 4.50 -6.16
C ARG A 77 -10.86 5.74 -6.78
N VAL A 78 -10.72 5.72 -8.11
CA VAL A 78 -10.25 6.89 -8.85
C VAL A 78 -11.39 7.91 -8.96
N VAL A 79 -11.11 9.15 -8.59
CA VAL A 79 -12.04 10.29 -8.73
C VAL A 79 -11.64 11.09 -9.97
N LYS A 80 -12.58 11.25 -10.92
CA LYS A 80 -12.33 12.04 -12.15
C LYS A 80 -11.91 13.47 -11.79
N GLY A 81 -10.79 13.91 -12.35
CA GLY A 81 -10.26 15.26 -12.13
C GLY A 81 -9.46 15.43 -10.82
N SER A 82 -9.32 14.39 -10.00
CA SER A 82 -8.53 14.40 -8.78
C SER A 82 -7.35 13.44 -8.87
N LYS A 83 -6.23 13.77 -8.20
CA LYS A 83 -5.15 12.84 -7.91
C LYS A 83 -5.30 12.17 -6.54
N VAL A 84 -6.16 12.69 -5.69
CA VAL A 84 -6.48 12.08 -4.40
C VAL A 84 -7.52 10.99 -4.63
N LEU A 85 -7.24 9.78 -4.15
CA LEU A 85 -8.15 8.64 -4.20
C LEU A 85 -9.26 8.81 -3.15
N ALA A 86 -10.45 8.34 -3.47
CA ALA A 86 -11.50 8.07 -2.49
C ALA A 86 -11.41 6.62 -2.02
N PHE A 87 -11.91 6.31 -0.83
CA PHE A 87 -11.89 4.97 -0.26
C PHE A 87 -13.26 4.58 0.26
N GLY A 88 -13.75 3.42 -0.15
CA GLY A 88 -15.05 2.88 0.25
C GLY A 88 -14.96 1.40 0.63
N THR A 89 -16.06 0.87 1.19
CA THR A 89 -16.14 -0.52 1.66
C THR A 89 -16.26 -1.52 0.51
N ALA A 90 -15.93 -2.77 0.79
CA ALA A 90 -16.00 -3.88 -0.17
C ALA A 90 -17.42 -4.22 -0.63
N ASP A 91 -18.45 -3.94 0.16
CA ASP A 91 -19.83 -4.25 -0.16
C ASP A 91 -20.35 -3.53 -1.42
N SER A 92 -19.66 -2.46 -1.80
CA SER A 92 -19.99 -1.62 -2.95
C SER A 92 -19.08 -1.82 -4.16
N LEU A 93 -18.20 -2.83 -4.17
CA LEU A 93 -17.23 -3.06 -5.25
C LEU A 93 -17.93 -3.36 -6.58
N ARG A 94 -17.53 -2.64 -7.63
CA ARG A 94 -18.02 -2.75 -9.02
C ARG A 94 -16.84 -2.68 -9.99
N PRO A 95 -16.99 -3.20 -11.23
CA PRO A 95 -15.97 -3.01 -12.26
C PRO A 95 -15.65 -1.51 -12.42
N GLY A 96 -14.40 -1.16 -12.22
CA GLY A 96 -13.91 0.20 -12.24
C GLY A 96 -12.89 0.46 -13.34
N VAL A 97 -12.15 1.54 -13.20
CA VAL A 97 -11.09 1.96 -14.13
C VAL A 97 -9.95 0.93 -14.09
N LEU A 98 -9.27 0.72 -15.22
CA LEU A 98 -8.14 -0.22 -15.36
C LEU A 98 -8.50 -1.71 -15.14
N GLY A 99 -9.78 -2.08 -15.17
CA GLY A 99 -10.21 -3.47 -14.99
C GLY A 99 -10.13 -4.00 -13.57
N ILE A 100 -9.94 -3.13 -12.59
CA ILE A 100 -9.99 -3.45 -11.16
C ILE A 100 -11.36 -3.09 -10.59
N HIS A 101 -11.77 -3.77 -9.50
CA HIS A 101 -13.01 -3.44 -8.82
C HIS A 101 -12.79 -2.22 -7.91
N GLU A 102 -13.68 -1.25 -8.00
CA GLU A 102 -13.66 -0.03 -7.20
C GLU A 102 -14.97 0.12 -6.40
N PRO A 103 -14.95 0.74 -5.20
CA PRO A 103 -16.16 1.07 -4.46
C PRO A 103 -17.09 1.97 -5.27
N ALA A 104 -18.41 1.78 -5.12
CA ALA A 104 -19.40 2.65 -5.74
C ALA A 104 -19.27 4.09 -5.19
N PRO A 105 -19.57 5.12 -6.01
CA PRO A 105 -19.69 6.49 -5.52
C PRO A 105 -20.73 6.60 -4.41
N GLY A 106 -20.43 7.42 -3.38
CA GLY A 106 -21.32 7.63 -2.23
C GLY A 106 -21.09 6.66 -1.06
N SER A 107 -20.15 5.70 -1.19
CA SER A 107 -19.77 4.78 -0.10
C SER A 107 -18.43 5.17 0.57
N GLU A 108 -17.92 6.35 0.24
CA GLU A 108 -16.61 6.79 0.68
C GLU A 108 -16.59 7.19 2.15
N ARG A 109 -15.46 6.89 2.80
CA ARG A 109 -15.10 7.37 4.13
C ARG A 109 -14.09 8.51 4.03
N ALA A 110 -14.10 9.40 5.01
CA ALA A 110 -13.14 10.49 5.05
C ALA A 110 -11.71 9.95 5.27
N LEU A 111 -10.71 10.57 4.61
CA LEU A 111 -9.31 10.17 4.78
C LEU A 111 -8.84 10.31 6.24
N SER A 112 -9.43 11.21 7.02
CA SER A 112 -9.15 11.42 8.44
C SER A 112 -9.61 10.26 9.35
N GLU A 113 -10.47 9.37 8.86
CA GLU A 113 -10.94 8.18 9.57
C GLU A 113 -10.00 6.98 9.39
N ILE A 114 -9.05 7.06 8.46
CA ILE A 114 -8.16 5.96 8.12
C ILE A 114 -6.99 5.93 9.10
N ASP A 115 -6.83 4.82 9.80
CA ASP A 115 -5.71 4.58 10.72
C ASP A 115 -4.46 4.13 9.97
N VAL A 116 -4.62 3.19 9.02
CA VAL A 116 -3.51 2.56 8.30
C VAL A 116 -3.80 2.44 6.81
N PHE A 117 -2.83 2.85 6.00
CA PHE A 117 -2.77 2.54 4.58
C PHE A 117 -1.86 1.34 4.34
N ILE A 118 -2.37 0.26 3.75
CA ILE A 118 -1.53 -0.73 3.07
C ILE A 118 -1.28 -0.21 1.66
N VAL A 119 -0.04 0.20 1.41
CA VAL A 119 0.33 0.98 0.22
C VAL A 119 0.97 0.09 -0.84
N PRO A 120 0.42 0.01 -2.07
CA PRO A 120 1.05 -0.73 -3.14
C PRO A 120 2.31 -0.04 -3.66
N GLY A 121 3.25 -0.84 -4.15
CA GLY A 121 4.46 -0.34 -4.80
C GLY A 121 5.06 -1.36 -5.75
N VAL A 122 5.81 -0.90 -6.75
CA VAL A 122 6.59 -1.78 -7.63
C VAL A 122 7.97 -2.09 -7.04
N GLY A 123 8.42 -1.29 -6.07
CA GLY A 123 9.63 -1.48 -5.29
C GLY A 123 9.68 -0.51 -4.12
N PHE A 124 10.47 -0.86 -3.13
CA PHE A 124 10.70 -0.07 -1.92
C PHE A 124 12.20 0.01 -1.64
N ASP A 125 12.62 0.93 -0.78
CA ASP A 125 14.02 1.01 -0.37
C ASP A 125 14.21 0.99 1.15
N GLU A 126 15.46 0.80 1.57
CA GLU A 126 15.87 0.68 2.98
C GLU A 126 15.73 1.97 3.79
N SER A 127 15.30 3.07 3.17
CA SER A 127 15.01 4.35 3.82
C SER A 127 13.53 4.76 3.75
N GLY A 128 12.64 3.81 3.44
CA GLY A 128 11.18 4.04 3.38
C GLY A 128 10.70 4.66 2.07
N GLY A 129 11.55 4.70 1.03
CA GLY A 129 11.12 5.13 -0.29
C GLY A 129 10.21 4.11 -0.94
N ARG A 130 9.31 4.62 -1.77
CA ARG A 130 8.36 3.82 -2.52
C ARG A 130 8.31 4.25 -3.98
N MET A 131 8.39 3.29 -4.88
CA MET A 131 8.13 3.50 -6.30
C MET A 131 6.77 2.90 -6.67
N GLY A 132 5.84 3.75 -7.07
CA GLY A 132 4.53 3.34 -7.59
C GLY A 132 4.53 3.18 -9.11
N HIS A 133 3.34 2.92 -9.69
CA HIS A 133 3.14 2.78 -11.15
C HIS A 133 3.33 4.08 -11.96
N GLY A 134 3.46 5.24 -11.30
CA GLY A 134 3.79 6.53 -11.93
C GLY A 134 2.60 7.44 -12.19
N ALA A 135 1.38 7.08 -11.78
CA ALA A 135 0.21 7.96 -11.89
C ALA A 135 0.13 9.03 -10.78
N GLY A 136 0.88 8.86 -9.67
CA GLY A 136 0.95 9.82 -8.56
C GLY A 136 -0.26 9.82 -7.62
N TYR A 137 -1.20 8.90 -7.78
CA TYR A 137 -2.41 8.83 -6.94
C TYR A 137 -2.09 8.63 -5.46
N TYR A 138 -1.23 7.67 -5.13
CA TYR A 138 -0.88 7.40 -3.75
C TYR A 138 -0.07 8.54 -3.14
N ASP A 139 0.83 9.20 -3.88
CA ASP A 139 1.59 10.34 -3.34
C ASP A 139 0.67 11.50 -2.97
N ALA A 140 -0.28 11.86 -3.85
CA ALA A 140 -1.27 12.89 -3.55
C ALA A 140 -2.20 12.48 -2.39
N THR A 141 -2.61 11.23 -2.31
CA THR A 141 -3.51 10.72 -1.26
C THR A 141 -2.82 10.71 0.10
N LEU A 142 -1.60 10.18 0.17
CA LEU A 142 -0.83 10.11 1.40
C LEU A 142 -0.44 11.50 1.93
N ALA A 143 -0.20 12.46 1.03
CA ALA A 143 -0.01 13.87 1.41
C ALA A 143 -1.28 14.47 2.05
N ALA A 144 -2.47 14.08 1.56
CA ALA A 144 -3.76 14.51 2.11
C ALA A 144 -4.16 13.79 3.41
N ALA A 145 -3.49 12.67 3.75
CA ALA A 145 -3.74 11.89 4.97
C ALA A 145 -2.48 11.81 5.87
N PRO A 146 -1.98 12.92 6.42
CA PRO A 146 -0.69 12.97 7.11
C PRO A 146 -0.66 12.18 8.42
N ARG A 147 -1.80 11.90 9.03
CA ARG A 147 -1.89 11.21 10.33
C ARG A 147 -1.90 9.69 10.21
N ALA A 148 -2.40 9.17 9.10
CA ALA A 148 -2.51 7.73 8.89
C ALA A 148 -1.13 7.08 8.72
N LEU A 149 -0.97 5.91 9.29
CA LEU A 149 0.25 5.12 9.17
C LEU A 149 0.31 4.44 7.80
N ARG A 150 1.50 4.32 7.23
CA ARG A 150 1.73 3.84 5.87
C ARG A 150 2.58 2.58 5.91
N ILE A 151 1.99 1.46 5.55
CA ILE A 151 2.67 0.16 5.52
C ILE A 151 2.83 -0.26 4.06
N GLY A 152 4.07 -0.38 3.60
CA GLY A 152 4.40 -1.03 2.33
C GLY A 152 4.58 -2.53 2.51
N ALA A 153 4.40 -3.29 1.42
CA ALA A 153 4.67 -4.72 1.40
C ALA A 153 5.27 -5.14 0.06
N CYS A 154 6.32 -5.95 0.10
CA CYS A 154 6.91 -6.52 -1.11
C CYS A 154 7.69 -7.81 -0.81
N LEU A 155 7.96 -8.62 -1.84
CA LEU A 155 8.96 -9.69 -1.73
C LEU A 155 10.35 -9.08 -1.50
N ASP A 156 11.23 -9.80 -0.78
CA ASP A 156 12.57 -9.29 -0.41
C ASP A 156 13.38 -8.78 -1.61
N ARG A 157 13.22 -9.40 -2.79
CA ARG A 157 13.90 -8.98 -4.03
C ARG A 157 13.49 -7.59 -4.55
N PHE A 158 12.35 -7.04 -4.10
CA PHE A 158 11.85 -5.70 -4.46
C PHE A 158 12.12 -4.65 -3.38
N LEU A 159 12.89 -5.01 -2.35
CA LEU A 159 13.52 -4.08 -1.44
C LEU A 159 14.92 -3.75 -1.98
N LEU A 160 15.11 -2.54 -2.42
CA LEU A 160 16.35 -2.03 -2.99
C LEU A 160 17.12 -1.22 -1.93
N PRO A 161 18.46 -1.07 -2.07
CA PRO A 161 19.22 -0.17 -1.19
C PRO A 161 18.72 1.27 -1.27
N GLU A 162 18.44 1.77 -2.47
CA GLU A 162 17.98 3.14 -2.72
C GLU A 162 17.10 3.23 -3.96
N LEU A 163 16.07 4.08 -3.90
CA LEU A 163 15.23 4.47 -5.02
C LEU A 163 15.44 5.94 -5.39
N PRO A 164 15.41 6.30 -6.68
CA PRO A 164 15.40 7.70 -7.08
C PRO A 164 14.11 8.36 -6.61
N ARG A 165 14.24 9.48 -5.86
CA ARG A 165 13.12 10.21 -5.26
C ARG A 165 12.94 11.61 -5.84
N GLU A 166 11.73 12.12 -5.74
CA GLU A 166 11.36 13.51 -6.03
C GLU A 166 10.68 14.10 -4.80
N GLY A 167 10.68 15.42 -4.65
CA GLY A 167 10.19 16.09 -3.44
C GLY A 167 8.71 15.86 -3.11
N HIS A 168 7.92 15.38 -4.05
CA HIS A 168 6.51 15.05 -3.84
C HIS A 168 6.27 13.57 -3.48
N ASP A 169 7.28 12.71 -3.62
CA ASP A 169 7.15 11.29 -3.26
C ASP A 169 6.92 11.14 -1.76
N GLN A 170 5.91 10.38 -1.41
CA GLN A 170 5.56 10.15 -0.01
C GLN A 170 6.19 8.85 0.50
N PRO A 171 7.00 8.93 1.58
CA PRO A 171 7.59 7.74 2.19
C PRO A 171 6.54 6.89 2.91
N ILE A 172 6.92 5.64 3.19
CA ILE A 172 6.18 4.73 4.08
C ILE A 172 6.81 4.76 5.48
N ASP A 173 6.03 4.34 6.48
CA ASP A 173 6.48 4.27 7.89
C ASP A 173 6.98 2.86 8.26
N LEU A 174 6.41 1.82 7.64
CA LEU A 174 6.77 0.42 7.82
C LEU A 174 6.85 -0.29 6.46
N LEU A 175 7.78 -1.23 6.34
CA LEU A 175 7.82 -2.17 5.22
C LEU A 175 7.80 -3.59 5.76
N VAL A 176 6.90 -4.42 5.23
CA VAL A 176 6.83 -5.85 5.55
C VAL A 176 7.28 -6.66 4.33
N THR A 177 8.26 -7.52 4.53
CA THR A 177 8.70 -8.52 3.56
C THR A 177 8.45 -9.93 4.09
N PRO A 178 8.61 -11.01 3.32
CA PRO A 178 8.51 -12.37 3.82
C PRO A 178 9.44 -12.66 4.99
N THR A 179 10.64 -12.05 5.03
CA THR A 179 11.69 -12.36 6.02
C THR A 179 11.81 -11.34 7.14
N ARG A 180 11.42 -10.08 6.93
CA ARG A 180 11.66 -8.98 7.89
C ARG A 180 10.60 -7.89 7.86
N THR A 181 10.57 -7.12 8.94
CA THR A 181 9.80 -5.87 9.06
C THR A 181 10.77 -4.73 9.32
N LEU A 182 10.72 -3.69 8.52
CA LEU A 182 11.52 -2.48 8.66
C LEU A 182 10.62 -1.34 9.15
N ARG A 183 11.13 -0.53 10.09
CA ARG A 183 10.49 0.69 10.57
C ARG A 183 11.34 1.88 10.16
N PHE A 184 10.72 2.92 9.65
CA PHE A 184 11.39 4.13 9.18
C PHE A 184 11.00 5.33 10.06
N GLU A 185 11.98 6.07 10.54
CA GLU A 185 11.78 7.26 11.40
C GLU A 185 11.52 8.55 10.59
N SER A 186 11.29 8.46 9.31
CA SER A 186 11.27 9.57 8.35
C SER A 186 10.13 10.59 8.49
N ARG A 187 9.18 10.35 9.39
CA ARG A 187 8.11 11.32 9.74
C ARG A 187 8.21 11.52 11.24
N GLY A 188 8.63 12.73 11.66
CA GLY A 188 8.74 13.08 13.07
C GLY A 188 7.60 12.44 13.84
N MET A 189 7.93 11.58 14.78
CA MET A 189 6.97 10.82 15.56
C MET A 189 5.91 11.78 16.09
N LEU A 190 4.66 11.54 15.70
CA LEU A 190 3.55 11.98 16.53
C LEU A 190 3.70 11.17 17.81
N GLU A 191 4.30 11.80 18.83
CA GLU A 191 4.29 11.27 20.19
C GLU A 191 2.83 11.03 20.54
N GLY A 192 2.46 9.76 20.64
CA GLY A 192 1.18 9.40 21.21
C GLY A 192 1.15 9.85 22.65
N PRO A 193 -0.01 10.24 23.20
CA PRO A 193 -0.13 10.57 24.62
C PRO A 193 0.33 9.37 25.45
N ALA A 194 1.13 9.69 26.48
CA ALA A 194 1.61 8.77 27.51
C ALA A 194 0.42 8.14 28.27
#